data_45815abcef6778f22b9d9224f356e04b
#
_entry.id   45815abcef6778f22b9d9224f356e04b
#
_cell.length_a   1.000
_cell.length_b   1.000
_cell.length_c   1.000
_cell.angle_alpha   90.00
_cell.angle_beta   90.00
_cell.angle_gamma   90.00
#
_symmetry.space_group_name_H-M   'P 1'
#
loop_
_entity.id
_entity.type
_entity.pdbx_description
1 polymer ?
#
loop_
_entity_poly.entity_id
_entity_poly.type
_entity_poly.pdbx_seq_one_letter_code
_entity_poly.pdbx_strand_id
1 'polypeptide(L)' 'MDDSAKRRSSLQRGMTVMVVLKQDQATGKLTRGVVMDILTRSSSHPHGIKVRLQNGLVGRVQQILDPIHESGSRGSRES' A
#
# COMPACT_ATOMS: atom_id res chain seq x y z
N MET A 1 -15.49 -6.39 -5.22
CA MET A 1 -14.67 -5.20 -5.05
C MET A 1 -13.60 -5.44 -4.01
N ASP A 2 -12.43 -5.01 -4.33
CA ASP A 2 -11.28 -5.23 -3.46
C ASP A 2 -11.00 -3.99 -2.63
N ASP A 3 -11.16 -4.12 -1.32
CA ASP A 3 -10.93 -3.02 -0.39
C ASP A 3 -9.57 -3.15 0.31
N SER A 4 -8.68 -3.95 -0.25
CA SER A 4 -7.40 -4.22 0.40
C SER A 4 -6.63 -2.96 0.76
N ALA A 5 -6.62 -1.97 -0.14
CA ALA A 5 -5.91 -0.72 0.11
C ALA A 5 -6.48 0.06 1.27
N LYS A 6 -7.72 -0.21 1.65
CA LYS A 6 -8.41 0.48 2.74
C LYS A 6 -8.35 -0.28 4.05
N ARG A 7 -7.77 -1.48 4.05
CA ARG A 7 -7.67 -2.32 5.24
C ARG A 7 -6.23 -2.44 5.69
N ARG A 8 -6.00 -2.08 6.95
CA ARG A 8 -4.66 -2.15 7.51
C ARG A 8 -4.11 -3.58 7.50
N SER A 9 -4.97 -4.56 7.71
CA SER A 9 -4.55 -5.96 7.76
C SER A 9 -4.04 -6.49 6.43
N SER A 10 -4.34 -5.80 5.34
CA SER A 10 -3.86 -6.20 4.01
C SER A 10 -2.46 -5.70 3.71
N LEU A 11 -1.90 -4.89 4.60
CA LEU A 11 -0.62 -4.23 4.36
C LEU A 11 0.43 -4.72 5.33
N GLN A 12 1.66 -4.82 4.82
CA GLN A 12 2.83 -5.16 5.63
C GLN A 12 4.01 -4.35 5.13
N ARG A 13 4.96 -4.15 6.02
CA ARG A 13 6.22 -3.54 5.63
C ARG A 13 6.89 -4.38 4.55
N GLY A 14 7.46 -3.71 3.58
CA GLY A 14 8.14 -4.38 2.48
C GLY A 14 7.26 -4.64 1.27
N MET A 15 5.96 -4.39 1.37
CA MET A 15 5.06 -4.58 0.23
C MET A 15 5.16 -3.41 -0.73
N THR A 16 5.01 -3.69 -2.01
CA THR A 16 4.98 -2.67 -3.04
C THR A 16 3.55 -2.20 -3.25
N VAL A 17 3.37 -0.90 -3.21
CA VAL A 17 2.04 -0.30 -3.32
C VAL A 17 2.07 0.93 -4.21
N MET A 18 0.87 1.34 -4.66
CA MET A 18 0.68 2.63 -5.30
C MET A 18 -0.07 3.52 -4.31
N VAL A 19 0.48 4.70 -4.06
CA VAL A 19 -0.12 5.64 -3.12
C VAL A 19 -0.40 6.96 -3.81
N VAL A 20 -1.36 7.70 -3.26
CA VAL A 20 -1.57 9.09 -3.63
C VAL A 20 -0.91 9.96 -2.57
N LEU A 21 0.05 10.78 -2.99
CA LEU A 21 0.71 11.70 -2.07
C LEU A 21 -0.20 12.88 -1.80
N LYS A 22 0.02 13.56 -0.67
CA LYS A 22 -0.79 14.70 -0.30
C LYS A 22 -0.83 15.73 -1.43
N GLN A 23 0.32 16.00 -2.03
CA GLN A 23 0.44 16.98 -3.11
C GLN A 23 -0.27 16.56 -4.39
N ASP A 24 -0.59 15.29 -4.53
CA ASP A 24 -1.19 14.75 -5.74
C ASP A 24 -2.67 14.41 -5.58
N GLN A 25 -3.26 14.76 -4.45
CA GLN A 25 -4.66 14.39 -4.21
C GLN A 25 -5.62 15.03 -5.21
N ALA A 26 -5.32 16.23 -5.66
CA ALA A 26 -6.18 16.94 -6.60
C ALA A 26 -6.21 16.27 -7.98
N THR A 27 -5.10 15.67 -8.39
CA THR A 27 -5.00 15.04 -9.70
C THR A 27 -5.18 13.54 -9.65
N GLY A 28 -5.02 12.95 -8.47
CA GLY A 28 -5.09 11.51 -8.33
C GLY A 28 -3.86 10.77 -8.81
N LYS A 29 -2.77 11.49 -9.10
CA LYS A 29 -1.53 10.87 -9.54
C LYS A 29 -1.05 9.86 -8.51
N LEU A 30 -0.64 8.68 -8.96
CA LEU A 30 -0.16 7.62 -8.09
C LEU A 30 1.36 7.53 -8.13
N THR A 31 1.92 7.22 -6.97
CA THR A 31 3.36 7.02 -6.82
C THR A 31 3.59 5.61 -6.30
N ARG A 32 4.47 4.88 -6.98
CA ARG A 32 4.83 3.53 -6.56
C ARG A 32 5.91 3.59 -5.49
N GLY A 33 5.80 2.72 -4.51
CA GLY A 33 6.81 2.64 -3.47
C GLY A 33 6.65 1.41 -2.62
N VAL A 34 7.62 1.22 -1.74
CA VAL A 34 7.64 0.08 -0.82
C VAL A 34 7.31 0.59 0.57
N VAL A 35 6.40 -0.09 1.25
CA VAL A 35 5.94 0.31 2.58
C VAL A 35 7.08 0.16 3.59
N MET A 36 7.36 1.24 4.31
CA MET A 36 8.27 1.22 5.44
C MET A 36 7.51 1.18 6.75
N ASP A 37 6.48 2.02 6.88
CA ASP A 37 5.66 2.07 8.08
C ASP A 37 4.20 2.24 7.70
N ILE A 38 3.32 1.68 8.53
CA ILE A 38 1.88 1.86 8.39
C ILE A 38 1.47 2.89 9.44
N LEU A 39 0.98 4.05 8.98
CA LEU A 39 0.71 5.16 9.87
C LEU A 39 -0.74 5.23 10.33
N THR A 40 -1.68 4.66 9.57
CA THR A 40 -3.07 4.58 9.99
C THR A 40 -3.20 3.55 11.10
N ARG A 41 -3.77 3.96 12.23
CA ARG A 41 -3.96 3.07 13.36
C ARG A 41 -5.26 2.30 13.31
N SER A 42 -6.26 2.86 12.65
CA SER A 42 -7.55 2.20 12.49
C SER A 42 -7.40 0.98 11.60
N SER A 43 -8.31 0.02 11.76
CA SER A 43 -8.29 -1.19 10.96
C SER A 43 -8.61 -0.91 9.49
N SER A 44 -9.26 0.21 9.22
CA SER A 44 -9.59 0.59 7.85
C SER A 44 -9.71 2.11 7.74
N HIS A 45 -9.66 2.59 6.49
CA HIS A 45 -9.85 4.00 6.21
C HIS A 45 -10.44 4.16 4.81
N PRO A 46 -11.50 4.99 4.66
CA PRO A 46 -12.19 5.10 3.37
C PRO A 46 -11.34 5.66 2.24
N HIS A 47 -10.33 6.44 2.54
CA HIS A 47 -9.45 7.03 1.53
C HIS A 47 -8.15 6.25 1.34
N GLY A 48 -8.05 5.08 1.96
CA GLY A 48 -6.85 4.27 1.90
C GLY A 48 -6.01 4.41 3.15
N ILE A 49 -5.25 3.38 3.45
CA ILE A 49 -4.36 3.35 4.61
C ILE A 49 -3.18 4.27 4.33
N LYS A 50 -2.87 5.13 5.30
CA LYS A 50 -1.73 6.02 5.19
C LYS A 50 -0.46 5.28 5.56
N VAL A 51 0.53 5.36 4.70
CA VAL A 51 1.81 4.68 4.92
C VAL A 51 2.96 5.63 4.62
N ARG A 52 4.11 5.30 5.20
CA ARG A 52 5.37 5.92 4.83
C ARG A 52 6.13 4.94 3.97
N LEU A 53 6.64 5.42 2.85
CA LEU A 53 7.43 4.60 1.94
C LEU A 53 8.90 4.65 2.32
N GLN A 54 9.66 3.68 1.83
CA GLN A 54 11.09 3.60 2.13
C GLN A 54 11.88 4.83 1.67
N ASN A 55 11.36 5.53 0.66
CA ASN A 55 12.00 6.76 0.20
C ASN A 55 11.61 7.99 1.04
N GLY A 56 10.84 7.80 2.09
CA GLY A 56 10.44 8.88 2.99
C GLY A 56 9.15 9.58 2.63
N LEU A 57 8.57 9.26 1.49
CA LEU A 57 7.30 9.87 1.09
C LEU A 57 6.14 9.24 1.87
N VAL A 58 5.10 10.04 2.10
CA VAL A 58 3.92 9.61 2.83
C VAL A 58 2.70 9.78 1.93
N GLY A 59 1.87 8.76 1.87
CA GLY A 59 0.66 8.83 1.07
C GLY A 59 -0.35 7.77 1.49
N ARG A 60 -1.51 7.78 0.84
CA ARG A 60 -2.56 6.80 1.11
C ARG A 60 -2.57 5.76 0.02
N VAL A 61 -2.58 4.50 0.44
CA VAL A 61 -2.52 3.37 -0.49
C VAL A 61 -3.81 3.32 -1.32
N GLN A 62 -3.64 3.22 -2.62
CA GLN A 62 -4.75 3.09 -3.55
C GLN A 62 -4.76 1.73 -4.21
N GLN A 63 -3.58 1.10 -4.30
CA GLN A 63 -3.46 -0.21 -4.93
C GLN A 63 -2.30 -0.96 -4.30
N ILE A 64 -2.49 -2.24 -4.07
CA ILE A 64 -1.44 -3.12 -3.57
C ILE A 64 -0.93 -3.95 -4.75
N LEU A 65 0.35 -3.80 -5.06
CA LEU A 65 0.96 -4.50 -6.18
C LEU A 65 1.58 -5.83 -5.76
N ASP A 66 1.73 -6.02 -4.45
CA ASP A 66 2.40 -7.18 -3.90
C ASP A 66 1.56 -7.72 -2.74
N PRO A 67 0.39 -8.26 -3.03
CA PRO A 67 -0.53 -8.70 -1.99
C PRO A 67 0.02 -9.89 -1.22
N ILE A 68 -0.48 -10.06 0.00
CA ILE A 68 -0.12 -11.18 0.84
C ILE A 68 -0.66 -12.46 0.22
N HIS A 69 0.22 -13.45 0.06
CA HIS A 69 -0.15 -14.75 -0.46
C HIS A 69 0.07 -15.81 0.59
N GLU A 70 -0.91 -16.64 0.75
CA GLU A 70 -0.81 -17.79 1.64
C GLU A 70 0.15 -18.83 1.09
N SER A 71 0.03 -19.08 -0.18
CA SER A 71 0.74 -20.18 -0.80
C SER A 71 2.19 -19.84 -1.04
N GLY A 72 2.55 -18.76 -0.72
CA GLY A 72 3.94 -18.42 -0.92
C GLY A 72 4.41 -18.77 -2.28
N SER A 73 4.10 -19.15 -2.83
CA SER A 73 4.54 -19.42 -3.89
C SER A 73 5.19 -18.77 -4.79
N ARG A 74 5.18 -18.91 -4.70
CA ARG A 74 5.72 -18.66 -5.41
C ARG A 74 6.70 -18.41 -5.80
N GLY A 75 6.85 -18.81 -5.71
CA GLY A 75 7.70 -18.66 -6.11
C GLY A 75 8.06 -18.38 -6.95
N SER A 76 7.77 -18.63 -7.05
CA SER A 76 8.16 -18.42 -7.70
C SER A 76 8.48 -17.73 -8.46
N ARG A 77 8.33 -17.59 -8.62
CA ARG A 77 8.62 -17.15 -9.21
C ARG A 77 9.33 -16.70 -9.75
N GLU A 78 9.22 -16.84 -9.96
CA GLU A 78 9.84 -16.70 -10.37
C GLU A 78 10.29 -16.35 -10.85
N SER A 79 10.22 -16.45 -10.96
CA SER A 79 10.65 -16.33 -11.34
C SER A 79 11.01 -16.25 -11.60
#